data_d444ea5aa63e4ecc30f1681226c401cf
#
_entry.id   d444ea5aa63e4ecc30f1681226c401cf
#
_cell.length_a   1.000
_cell.length_b   1.000
_cell.length_c   1.000
_cell.angle_alpha   90.00
_cell.angle_beta   90.00
_cell.angle_gamma   90.00
#
_symmetry.space_group_name_H-M   'P 1'
#
loop_
_entity.id
_entity.type
_entity.pdbx_description
1 polymer ?
#
loop_
_entity_poly.entity_id
_entity_poly.type
_entity_poly.pdbx_seq_one_letter_code
_entity_poly.pdbx_strand_id
1 'polypeptide(L)'
;RLQGDWSSDVCSSDLDLATLLHAAAAGGITSIVALPDARPVIDDASMIDSLSLRATRIDGARLFLYGAATTGLQGKAMAELGMMAEAGAVGFANGTRTIMDSLVMRRLLSYCGMLDKPLVQHCEDHALTAGSEMNESETSTRLGLIGAPAAAEAMIIDRDLHLVRMTGARYHAAHISTRDAVDSIRRAKDEGLAVTADTAPPYFMLNELSVSTYDTAFKLAPPLRSEDDREAIIEGIADGTIDAIASDHIAVDGDAKAQPFGPAQPGASGIDTLLALTLRSEEHTSELQSPCNLVCRLLLEKK
;
A
#
# COMPACT_ATOMS: atom_id res chain seq x y z
N ARG A 1 -13.25 -4.68 32.98
CA ARG A 1 -14.24 -4.66 31.87
C ARG A 1 -13.66 -3.78 30.76
N LEU A 2 -12.85 -4.39 29.89
CA LEU A 2 -12.48 -3.82 28.60
C LEU A 2 -13.36 -4.52 27.56
N GLN A 3 -14.59 -4.09 27.47
CA GLN A 3 -15.50 -4.39 26.38
C GLN A 3 -15.41 -3.18 25.43
N GLY A 4 -14.33 -3.09 24.69
CA GLY A 4 -14.26 -2.26 23.50
C GLY A 4 -14.98 -3.02 22.40
N ASP A 5 -15.99 -2.41 21.84
CA ASP A 5 -16.72 -2.91 20.69
C ASP A 5 -15.76 -2.88 19.47
N TRP A 6 -15.19 -4.02 19.13
CA TRP A 6 -14.24 -4.21 18.02
C TRP A 6 -14.98 -4.39 16.69
N SER A 7 -16.20 -3.93 16.60
CA SER A 7 -17.10 -4.24 15.50
C SER A 7 -16.93 -3.36 14.27
N SER A 8 -16.00 -2.43 14.21
CA SER A 8 -16.10 -1.50 13.08
C SER A 8 -14.85 -0.86 12.50
N ASP A 9 -13.63 -1.19 12.85
CA ASP A 9 -12.57 -0.31 12.34
C ASP A 9 -11.20 -0.97 12.13
N VAL A 10 -11.12 -2.12 11.46
CA VAL A 10 -9.81 -2.66 10.99
C VAL A 10 -9.32 -1.95 9.72
N CYS A 11 -10.22 -1.37 8.96
CA CYS A 11 -9.94 -0.41 7.89
C CYS A 11 -11.17 0.50 7.92
N SER A 12 -11.13 1.73 8.17
CA SER A 12 -12.16 2.78 8.14
C SER A 12 -13.58 2.42 7.60
N SER A 13 -14.03 1.17 7.73
CA SER A 13 -15.26 0.59 7.21
C SER A 13 -15.78 -0.51 8.14
N ASP A 14 -17.05 -0.85 8.04
CA ASP A 14 -17.80 -1.86 8.81
C ASP A 14 -17.30 -3.31 8.70
N LEU A 15 -16.15 -3.58 8.08
CA LEU A 15 -15.57 -4.90 7.97
C LEU A 15 -14.90 -5.32 9.28
N ASP A 16 -15.49 -6.29 9.96
CA ASP A 16 -14.81 -6.98 11.03
C ASP A 16 -13.70 -7.92 10.49
N LEU A 17 -12.83 -8.38 11.37
CA LEU A 17 -11.72 -9.26 10.99
C LEU A 17 -12.19 -10.54 10.28
N ALA A 18 -13.34 -11.10 10.67
CA ALA A 18 -13.86 -12.32 10.08
C ALA A 18 -14.32 -12.07 8.64
N THR A 19 -15.05 -10.99 8.42
CA THR A 19 -15.50 -10.58 7.07
C THR A 19 -14.32 -10.35 6.14
N LEU A 20 -13.26 -9.68 6.62
CA LEU A 20 -12.04 -9.44 5.84
C LEU A 20 -11.36 -10.76 5.43
N LEU A 21 -11.17 -11.70 6.37
CA LEU A 21 -10.50 -12.97 6.10
C LEU A 21 -11.33 -13.89 5.18
N HIS A 22 -12.66 -13.85 5.31
CA HIS A 22 -13.56 -14.58 4.42
C HIS A 22 -13.60 -13.97 3.02
N ALA A 23 -13.66 -12.65 2.89
CA ALA A 23 -13.61 -11.96 1.59
C ALA A 23 -12.29 -12.25 0.86
N ALA A 24 -11.16 -12.21 1.57
CA ALA A 24 -9.86 -12.58 1.01
C ALA A 24 -9.86 -14.02 0.47
N ALA A 25 -10.35 -14.98 1.26
CA ALA A 25 -10.43 -16.38 0.83
C ALA A 25 -11.37 -16.55 -0.38
N ALA A 26 -12.51 -15.85 -0.40
CA ALA A 26 -13.44 -15.86 -1.54
C ALA A 26 -12.80 -15.26 -2.81
N GLY A 27 -11.96 -14.23 -2.67
CA GLY A 27 -11.16 -13.65 -3.76
C GLY A 27 -9.96 -14.50 -4.20
N GLY A 28 -9.76 -15.69 -3.60
CA GLY A 28 -8.63 -16.59 -3.90
C GLY A 28 -7.34 -16.23 -3.17
N ILE A 29 -7.38 -15.33 -2.20
CA ILE A 29 -6.23 -14.88 -1.42
C ILE A 29 -6.12 -15.75 -0.16
N THR A 30 -5.00 -16.45 0.00
CA THR A 30 -4.78 -17.38 1.12
C THR A 30 -4.10 -16.73 2.32
N SER A 31 -3.50 -15.58 2.14
CA SER A 31 -2.78 -14.84 3.20
C SER A 31 -2.87 -13.34 2.93
N ILE A 32 -3.11 -12.57 3.97
CA ILE A 32 -3.12 -11.10 3.90
C ILE A 32 -2.15 -10.51 4.92
N VAL A 33 -1.62 -9.35 4.62
CA VAL A 33 -0.87 -8.52 5.56
C VAL A 33 -1.68 -7.25 5.78
N ALA A 34 -2.15 -7.04 7.00
CA ALA A 34 -2.93 -5.85 7.34
C ALA A 34 -2.01 -4.69 7.74
N LEU A 35 -2.36 -3.50 7.27
CA LEU A 35 -1.72 -2.25 7.65
C LEU A 35 -2.05 -1.89 9.12
N PRO A 36 -1.22 -1.05 9.77
CA PRO A 36 -1.40 -0.73 11.19
C PRO A 36 -2.43 0.35 11.49
N ASP A 37 -3.09 0.92 10.48
CA ASP A 37 -4.06 2.03 10.58
C ASP A 37 -5.47 1.61 11.03
N ALA A 38 -5.57 0.44 11.65
CA ALA A 38 -6.76 0.00 12.37
C ALA A 38 -7.15 0.96 13.51
N ARG A 39 -8.35 0.79 14.05
CA ARG A 39 -8.82 1.52 15.24
C ARG A 39 -9.16 0.54 16.36
N PRO A 40 -8.34 0.50 17.42
CA PRO A 40 -7.13 1.33 17.65
C PRO A 40 -5.97 0.97 16.75
N VAL A 41 -5.02 1.93 16.58
CA VAL A 41 -3.78 1.73 15.81
C VAL A 41 -2.97 0.57 16.38
N ILE A 42 -2.34 -0.22 15.50
CA ILE A 42 -1.49 -1.35 15.90
C ILE A 42 -0.08 -0.82 16.21
N ASP A 43 0.10 -0.12 17.32
CA ASP A 43 1.37 0.52 17.71
C ASP A 43 2.01 -0.07 18.99
N ASP A 44 1.45 -1.15 19.50
CA ASP A 44 2.01 -1.94 20.60
C ASP A 44 1.91 -3.47 20.39
N ALA A 45 2.70 -4.23 21.15
CA ALA A 45 2.79 -5.68 21.04
C ALA A 45 1.47 -6.40 21.39
N SER A 46 0.70 -5.86 22.34
CA SER A 46 -0.54 -6.49 22.79
C SER A 46 -1.61 -6.52 21.71
N MET A 47 -1.59 -5.52 20.83
CA MET A 47 -2.45 -5.45 19.64
C MET A 47 -2.10 -6.55 18.63
N ILE A 48 -0.79 -6.75 18.37
CA ILE A 48 -0.30 -7.82 17.47
C ILE A 48 -0.75 -9.19 18.02
N ASP A 49 -0.50 -9.46 19.30
CA ASP A 49 -0.89 -10.72 19.95
C ASP A 49 -2.41 -10.95 19.90
N SER A 50 -3.19 -9.93 20.25
CA SER A 50 -4.65 -10.02 20.29
C SER A 50 -5.25 -10.32 18.90
N LEU A 51 -4.81 -9.58 17.86
CA LEU A 51 -5.32 -9.77 16.50
C LEU A 51 -4.87 -11.11 15.93
N SER A 52 -3.61 -11.50 16.14
CA SER A 52 -3.08 -12.79 15.72
C SER A 52 -3.87 -13.94 16.36
N LEU A 53 -4.12 -13.89 17.69
CA LEU A 53 -4.89 -14.91 18.39
C LEU A 53 -6.36 -14.96 17.90
N ARG A 54 -6.98 -13.82 17.63
CA ARG A 54 -8.35 -13.78 17.07
C ARG A 54 -8.39 -14.41 15.69
N ALA A 55 -7.43 -14.09 14.82
CA ALA A 55 -7.36 -14.65 13.47
C ALA A 55 -7.24 -16.17 13.44
N THR A 56 -6.55 -16.81 14.42
CA THR A 56 -6.45 -18.29 14.50
C THR A 56 -7.78 -18.99 14.72
N ARG A 57 -8.82 -18.28 15.13
CA ARG A 57 -10.17 -18.81 15.39
C ARG A 57 -11.13 -18.61 14.23
N ILE A 58 -10.67 -17.97 13.16
CA ILE A 58 -11.47 -17.67 11.97
C ILE A 58 -11.02 -18.59 10.84
N ASP A 59 -11.96 -19.28 10.24
CA ASP A 59 -11.70 -20.11 9.05
C ASP A 59 -11.72 -19.22 7.81
N GLY A 60 -10.54 -18.86 7.29
CA GLY A 60 -10.37 -17.93 6.17
C GLY A 60 -8.91 -17.77 5.77
N ALA A 61 -8.58 -16.65 5.17
CA ALA A 61 -7.20 -16.32 4.83
C ALA A 61 -6.34 -16.15 6.11
N ARG A 62 -5.05 -16.47 6.02
CA ARG A 62 -4.10 -16.24 7.12
C ARG A 62 -3.81 -14.76 7.27
N LEU A 63 -3.81 -14.27 8.51
CA LEU A 63 -3.47 -12.89 8.84
C LEU A 63 -2.01 -12.75 9.24
N PHE A 64 -1.34 -11.79 8.63
CA PHE A 64 -0.09 -11.21 9.09
C PHE A 64 -0.29 -9.72 9.34
N LEU A 65 0.53 -9.13 10.21
CA LEU A 65 0.35 -7.75 10.65
C LEU A 65 1.63 -6.93 10.45
N TYR A 66 1.49 -5.74 9.89
CA TYR A 66 2.49 -4.70 10.07
C TYR A 66 2.24 -3.99 11.41
N GLY A 67 3.31 -3.74 12.15
CA GLY A 67 3.28 -2.81 13.29
C GLY A 67 3.38 -1.36 12.81
N ALA A 68 2.82 -0.42 13.57
CA ALA A 68 3.00 1.00 13.30
C ALA A 68 4.47 1.40 13.47
N ALA A 69 5.03 2.07 12.47
CA ALA A 69 6.39 2.58 12.54
C ALA A 69 6.52 3.72 13.56
N THR A 70 5.46 4.54 13.69
CA THR A 70 5.43 5.65 14.63
C THR A 70 4.20 5.59 15.53
N THR A 71 4.34 6.06 16.76
CA THR A 71 3.26 6.08 17.75
C THR A 71 2.05 6.83 17.19
N GLY A 72 0.89 6.17 17.21
CA GLY A 72 -0.36 6.69 16.68
C GLY A 72 -0.29 7.11 15.20
N LEU A 73 0.65 6.59 14.41
CA LEU A 73 0.90 6.92 13.00
C LEU A 73 1.16 8.42 12.75
N GLN A 74 1.73 9.13 13.74
CA GLN A 74 1.93 10.58 13.66
C GLN A 74 3.18 11.01 12.88
N GLY A 75 4.08 10.08 12.49
CA GLY A 75 5.32 10.39 11.80
C GLY A 75 6.37 11.13 12.65
N LYS A 76 6.20 11.20 13.98
CA LYS A 76 7.02 12.03 14.88
C LYS A 76 7.94 11.23 15.81
N ALA A 77 7.41 10.23 16.46
CA ALA A 77 8.12 9.40 17.41
C ALA A 77 8.01 7.93 17.02
N MET A 78 9.12 7.19 17.10
CA MET A 78 9.13 5.75 16.87
C MET A 78 8.19 5.04 17.85
N ALA A 79 7.46 4.05 17.36
CA ALA A 79 6.71 3.10 18.21
C ALA A 79 7.66 2.03 18.81
N GLU A 80 7.14 1.09 19.56
CA GLU A 80 7.94 0.03 20.20
C GLU A 80 8.21 -1.16 19.26
N LEU A 81 8.96 -0.88 18.16
CA LEU A 81 9.17 -1.82 17.06
C LEU A 81 9.75 -3.17 17.54
N GLY A 82 10.70 -3.16 18.50
CA GLY A 82 11.31 -4.38 19.00
C GLY A 82 10.28 -5.33 19.63
N MET A 83 9.43 -4.81 20.52
CA MET A 83 8.38 -5.58 21.17
C MET A 83 7.33 -6.09 20.18
N MET A 84 6.95 -5.26 19.20
CA MET A 84 6.04 -5.69 18.13
C MET A 84 6.65 -6.76 17.22
N ALA A 85 7.96 -6.69 16.93
CA ALA A 85 8.66 -7.73 16.17
C ALA A 85 8.66 -9.07 16.92
N GLU A 86 8.91 -9.06 18.23
CA GLU A 86 8.84 -10.25 19.10
C GLU A 86 7.43 -10.84 19.16
N ALA A 87 6.39 -10.00 19.17
CA ALA A 87 4.99 -10.39 19.11
C ALA A 87 4.56 -10.91 17.71
N GLY A 88 5.43 -10.83 16.69
CA GLY A 88 5.18 -11.43 15.37
C GLY A 88 4.85 -10.46 14.25
N ALA A 89 5.06 -9.16 14.43
CA ALA A 89 4.97 -8.20 13.33
C ALA A 89 5.94 -8.60 12.19
N VAL A 90 5.43 -8.66 10.95
CA VAL A 90 6.22 -9.07 9.77
C VAL A 90 7.05 -7.95 9.19
N GLY A 91 6.73 -6.71 9.52
CA GLY A 91 7.41 -5.48 9.12
C GLY A 91 6.74 -4.28 9.79
N PHE A 92 7.11 -3.08 9.38
CA PHE A 92 6.57 -1.85 9.95
C PHE A 92 6.12 -0.90 8.85
N ALA A 93 4.99 -0.22 9.07
CA ALA A 93 4.42 0.75 8.15
C ALA A 93 3.84 1.94 8.92
N ASN A 94 3.58 3.02 8.23
CA ASN A 94 2.88 4.17 8.83
C ASN A 94 1.44 4.31 8.28
N GLY A 95 0.85 3.18 7.85
CA GLY A 95 -0.45 3.13 7.19
C GLY A 95 -0.41 3.88 5.85
N THR A 96 -1.45 4.61 5.56
CA THR A 96 -1.57 5.48 4.37
C THR A 96 -0.91 6.86 4.54
N ARG A 97 -0.10 7.05 5.59
CA ARG A 97 0.56 8.33 5.90
C ARG A 97 2.06 8.23 5.71
N THR A 98 2.61 9.11 4.90
CA THR A 98 4.05 9.22 4.70
C THR A 98 4.77 9.74 5.95
N ILE A 99 5.90 9.14 6.29
CA ILE A 99 6.82 9.66 7.31
C ILE A 99 7.63 10.79 6.67
N MET A 100 7.20 12.04 6.91
CA MET A 100 7.79 13.22 6.27
C MET A 100 9.13 13.64 6.86
N ASP A 101 9.36 13.42 8.18
CA ASP A 101 10.61 13.78 8.85
C ASP A 101 11.74 12.80 8.48
N SER A 102 12.74 13.30 7.75
CA SER A 102 13.87 12.49 7.29
C SER A 102 14.73 11.93 8.43
N LEU A 103 14.80 12.60 9.59
CA LEU A 103 15.54 12.09 10.74
C LEU A 103 14.79 10.93 11.40
N VAL A 104 13.46 11.04 11.53
CA VAL A 104 12.60 9.94 12.02
C VAL A 104 12.71 8.75 11.05
N MET A 105 12.59 8.99 9.75
CA MET A 105 12.70 7.96 8.72
C MET A 105 14.06 7.24 8.77
N ARG A 106 15.15 7.97 8.87
CA ARG A 106 16.51 7.40 9.01
C ARG A 106 16.63 6.51 10.26
N ARG A 107 16.09 6.97 11.40
CA ARG A 107 16.12 6.19 12.65
C ARG A 107 15.33 4.91 12.54
N LEU A 108 14.15 4.98 11.93
CA LEU A 108 13.29 3.83 11.66
C LEU A 108 14.00 2.81 10.77
N LEU A 109 14.57 3.25 9.63
CA LEU A 109 15.32 2.35 8.74
C LEU A 109 16.46 1.67 9.48
N SER A 110 17.27 2.44 10.27
CA SER A 110 18.38 1.85 11.02
C SER A 110 17.88 0.80 12.03
N TYR A 111 16.77 1.05 12.72
CA TYR A 111 16.24 0.13 13.71
C TYR A 111 15.57 -1.09 13.07
N CYS A 112 14.80 -0.90 11.99
CA CYS A 112 14.25 -2.00 11.19
C CYS A 112 15.35 -2.92 10.64
N GLY A 113 16.48 -2.34 10.20
CA GLY A 113 17.65 -3.11 9.78
C GLY A 113 18.25 -3.98 10.88
N MET A 114 18.28 -3.50 12.14
CA MET A 114 18.71 -4.30 13.31
C MET A 114 17.75 -5.46 13.63
N LEU A 115 16.44 -5.28 13.35
CA LEU A 115 15.41 -6.29 13.57
C LEU A 115 15.25 -7.25 12.38
N ASP A 116 15.97 -7.04 11.28
CA ASP A 116 15.78 -7.73 9.99
C ASP A 116 14.32 -7.69 9.50
N LYS A 117 13.69 -6.52 9.64
CA LYS A 117 12.31 -6.28 9.21
C LYS A 117 12.26 -5.19 8.14
N PRO A 118 11.39 -5.31 7.12
CA PRO A 118 11.19 -4.25 6.13
C PRO A 118 10.46 -3.06 6.76
N LEU A 119 10.81 -1.86 6.30
CA LEU A 119 10.01 -0.66 6.49
C LEU A 119 9.23 -0.39 5.21
N VAL A 120 7.91 -0.36 5.32
CA VAL A 120 6.96 -0.13 4.22
C VAL A 120 6.47 1.30 4.26
N GLN A 121 6.51 1.99 3.15
CA GLN A 121 6.13 3.39 3.04
C GLN A 121 5.10 3.61 1.94
N HIS A 122 4.00 4.27 2.29
CA HIS A 122 3.16 4.97 1.32
C HIS A 122 3.88 6.25 0.90
N CYS A 123 4.22 6.36 -0.38
CA CYS A 123 5.11 7.40 -0.88
C CYS A 123 4.32 8.59 -1.42
N GLU A 124 4.07 9.58 -0.60
CA GLU A 124 3.32 10.78 -0.98
C GLU A 124 3.80 12.01 -0.22
N ASP A 125 4.13 13.09 -0.92
CA ASP A 125 4.35 14.38 -0.28
C ASP A 125 3.00 15.05 0.01
N HIS A 126 2.59 15.00 1.27
CA HIS A 126 1.29 15.52 1.71
C HIS A 126 1.14 17.05 1.54
N ALA A 127 2.23 17.80 1.42
CA ALA A 127 2.14 19.24 1.17
C ALA A 127 1.77 19.53 -0.28
N LEU A 128 2.28 18.71 -1.21
CA LEU A 128 1.99 18.81 -2.63
C LEU A 128 0.62 18.26 -3.01
N THR A 129 0.13 17.28 -2.26
CA THR A 129 -1.15 16.60 -2.56
C THR A 129 -2.32 17.09 -1.71
N ALA A 130 -2.09 18.10 -0.86
CA ALA A 130 -3.11 18.64 0.03
C ALA A 130 -4.36 19.09 -0.74
N GLY A 131 -5.50 18.43 -0.46
CA GLY A 131 -6.78 18.74 -1.11
C GLY A 131 -6.91 18.26 -2.55
N SER A 132 -5.96 17.45 -3.05
CA SER A 132 -6.04 16.89 -4.39
C SER A 132 -7.18 15.86 -4.52
N GLU A 133 -7.68 15.74 -5.72
CA GLU A 133 -8.84 14.90 -6.04
C GLU A 133 -8.52 13.88 -7.13
N MET A 134 -7.55 14.19 -8.01
CA MET A 134 -7.08 13.31 -9.08
C MET A 134 -5.63 13.63 -9.46
N ASN A 135 -5.09 13.01 -10.49
CA ASN A 135 -3.76 13.34 -11.04
C ASN A 135 -3.71 14.77 -11.59
N GLU A 136 -2.60 15.49 -11.40
CA GLU A 136 -2.37 16.80 -12.00
C GLU A 136 -2.05 16.66 -13.50
N SER A 137 -2.91 17.22 -14.35
CA SER A 137 -2.79 17.12 -15.79
C SER A 137 -3.69 18.13 -16.50
N GLU A 138 -3.65 18.14 -17.85
CA GLU A 138 -4.64 18.86 -18.64
C GLU A 138 -6.07 18.36 -18.36
N THR A 139 -6.22 17.06 -18.08
CA THR A 139 -7.52 16.46 -17.75
C THR A 139 -8.07 17.03 -16.46
N SER A 140 -7.27 17.14 -15.39
CA SER A 140 -7.73 17.73 -14.12
C SER A 140 -8.15 19.19 -14.28
N THR A 141 -7.38 19.96 -15.03
CA THR A 141 -7.71 21.35 -15.36
C THR A 141 -9.04 21.46 -16.11
N ARG A 142 -9.26 20.60 -17.11
CA ARG A 142 -10.50 20.56 -17.90
C ARG A 142 -11.71 20.15 -17.05
N LEU A 143 -11.53 19.24 -16.10
CA LEU A 143 -12.58 18.78 -15.19
C LEU A 143 -12.81 19.73 -14.00
N GLY A 144 -11.92 20.70 -13.79
CA GLY A 144 -11.99 21.62 -12.65
C GLY A 144 -11.70 20.93 -11.31
N LEU A 145 -10.94 19.82 -11.32
CA LEU A 145 -10.52 19.06 -10.15
C LEU A 145 -9.10 19.44 -9.75
N ILE A 146 -8.83 19.45 -8.44
CA ILE A 146 -7.49 19.76 -7.92
C ILE A 146 -6.57 18.55 -8.19
N GLY A 147 -5.44 18.80 -8.85
CA GLY A 147 -4.49 17.77 -9.24
C GLY A 147 -3.44 17.46 -8.17
N ALA A 148 -3.07 16.18 -8.03
CA ALA A 148 -1.91 15.69 -7.29
C ALA A 148 -0.75 15.50 -8.28
N PRO A 149 0.37 16.25 -8.16
CA PRO A 149 1.50 16.08 -9.07
C PRO A 149 2.15 14.70 -8.90
N ALA A 150 2.51 14.05 -10.00
CA ALA A 150 3.22 12.76 -9.99
C ALA A 150 4.55 12.85 -9.22
N ALA A 151 5.22 14.00 -9.28
CA ALA A 151 6.45 14.28 -8.55
C ALA A 151 6.32 14.10 -7.02
N ALA A 152 5.11 14.23 -6.44
CA ALA A 152 4.89 14.03 -5.01
C ALA A 152 5.23 12.60 -4.54
N GLU A 153 5.06 11.60 -5.41
CA GLU A 153 5.43 10.21 -5.14
C GLU A 153 6.94 10.01 -5.31
N ALA A 154 7.49 10.42 -6.46
CA ALA A 154 8.89 10.22 -6.79
C ALA A 154 9.85 10.92 -5.82
N MET A 155 9.52 12.13 -5.37
CA MET A 155 10.36 12.88 -4.40
C MET A 155 10.49 12.15 -3.07
N ILE A 156 9.44 11.52 -2.57
CA ILE A 156 9.50 10.74 -1.34
C ILE A 156 10.34 9.48 -1.53
N ILE A 157 10.16 8.77 -2.64
CA ILE A 157 10.96 7.58 -2.98
C ILE A 157 12.43 7.95 -3.07
N ASP A 158 12.79 8.97 -3.83
CA ASP A 158 14.19 9.40 -4.00
C ASP A 158 14.83 9.80 -2.66
N ARG A 159 14.11 10.53 -1.81
CA ARG A 159 14.56 10.84 -0.45
C ARG A 159 14.84 9.57 0.35
N ASP A 160 13.92 8.61 0.33
CA ASP A 160 14.03 7.39 1.12
C ASP A 160 15.15 6.49 0.61
N LEU A 161 15.35 6.41 -0.71
CA LEU A 161 16.47 5.68 -1.32
C LEU A 161 17.83 6.23 -0.87
N HIS A 162 17.97 7.55 -0.70
CA HIS A 162 19.18 8.12 -0.09
C HIS A 162 19.40 7.62 1.35
N LEU A 163 18.34 7.49 2.13
CA LEU A 163 18.42 6.97 3.50
C LEU A 163 18.69 5.47 3.55
N VAL A 164 18.13 4.72 2.59
CA VAL A 164 18.41 3.27 2.42
C VAL A 164 19.89 3.04 2.11
N ARG A 165 20.51 3.83 1.20
CA ARG A 165 21.97 3.76 0.95
C ARG A 165 22.80 3.98 2.22
N MET A 166 22.36 4.87 3.10
CA MET A 166 23.07 5.18 4.36
C MET A 166 22.94 4.09 5.41
N THR A 167 21.82 3.35 5.41
CA THR A 167 21.47 2.43 6.51
C THR A 167 21.62 0.96 6.12
N GLY A 168 21.55 0.64 4.83
CA GLY A 168 21.52 -0.74 4.32
C GLY A 168 20.22 -1.49 4.69
N ALA A 169 19.19 -0.79 5.15
CA ALA A 169 17.95 -1.39 5.61
C ALA A 169 17.08 -1.88 4.45
N ARG A 170 16.18 -2.82 4.73
CA ARG A 170 15.17 -3.28 3.77
C ARG A 170 14.03 -2.25 3.72
N TYR A 171 13.75 -1.77 2.53
CA TYR A 171 12.71 -0.78 2.25
C TYR A 171 11.72 -1.31 1.21
N HIS A 172 10.44 -1.00 1.40
CA HIS A 172 9.40 -1.34 0.46
C HIS A 172 8.57 -0.09 0.13
N ALA A 173 8.56 0.29 -1.16
CA ALA A 173 7.71 1.34 -1.68
C ALA A 173 6.36 0.74 -2.04
N ALA A 174 5.32 1.09 -1.30
CA ALA A 174 3.98 0.52 -1.47
C ALA A 174 3.20 1.27 -2.55
N HIS A 175 2.43 0.51 -3.33
CA HIS A 175 1.46 0.93 -4.37
C HIS A 175 1.96 2.08 -5.24
N ILE A 176 3.17 1.93 -5.82
CA ILE A 176 3.70 2.92 -6.74
C ILE A 176 2.82 3.05 -7.99
N SER A 177 2.70 4.26 -8.49
CA SER A 177 1.76 4.62 -9.55
C SER A 177 2.36 5.42 -10.70
N THR A 178 3.61 5.88 -10.60
CA THR A 178 4.22 6.80 -11.55
C THR A 178 5.45 6.22 -12.25
N ARG A 179 5.74 6.69 -13.48
CA ARG A 179 6.95 6.36 -14.25
C ARG A 179 8.21 6.70 -13.47
N ASP A 180 8.26 7.90 -12.89
CA ASP A 180 9.45 8.37 -12.15
C ASP A 180 9.74 7.47 -10.93
N ALA A 181 8.69 6.95 -10.26
CA ALA A 181 8.83 5.98 -9.18
C ALA A 181 9.45 4.66 -9.67
N VAL A 182 8.93 4.11 -10.77
CA VAL A 182 9.48 2.89 -11.40
C VAL A 182 10.96 3.08 -11.74
N ASP A 183 11.32 4.20 -12.37
CA ASP A 183 12.70 4.49 -12.76
C ASP A 183 13.63 4.66 -11.55
N SER A 184 13.14 5.27 -10.46
CA SER A 184 13.93 5.41 -9.23
C SER A 184 14.16 4.05 -8.53
N ILE A 185 13.13 3.19 -8.46
CA ILE A 185 13.26 1.83 -7.92
C ILE A 185 14.18 0.98 -8.78
N ARG A 186 14.06 1.05 -10.13
CA ARG A 186 14.93 0.32 -11.07
C ARG A 186 16.39 0.67 -10.82
N ARG A 187 16.72 1.97 -10.78
CA ARG A 187 18.10 2.44 -10.49
C ARG A 187 18.58 1.95 -9.12
N ALA A 188 17.74 1.98 -8.11
CA ALA A 188 18.11 1.51 -6.77
C ALA A 188 18.42 0.01 -6.73
N LYS A 189 17.64 -0.80 -7.46
CA LYS A 189 17.90 -2.25 -7.61
C LYS A 189 19.18 -2.53 -8.37
N ASP A 190 19.46 -1.78 -9.45
CA ASP A 190 20.71 -1.89 -10.23
C ASP A 190 21.93 -1.54 -9.38
N GLU A 191 21.79 -0.63 -8.41
CA GLU A 191 22.82 -0.31 -7.41
C GLU A 191 22.98 -1.40 -6.32
N GLY A 192 22.09 -2.38 -6.28
CA GLY A 192 22.10 -3.47 -5.30
C GLY A 192 21.51 -3.09 -3.94
N LEU A 193 20.67 -2.07 -3.87
CA LEU A 193 19.97 -1.70 -2.63
C LEU A 193 18.89 -2.74 -2.29
N ALA A 194 18.66 -2.95 -1.00
CA ALA A 194 17.61 -3.85 -0.50
C ALA A 194 16.22 -3.19 -0.59
N VAL A 195 15.77 -2.94 -1.81
CA VAL A 195 14.51 -2.25 -2.12
C VAL A 195 13.56 -3.16 -2.87
N THR A 196 12.30 -3.11 -2.50
CA THR A 196 11.19 -3.76 -3.20
C THR A 196 10.06 -2.75 -3.41
N ALA A 197 9.18 -3.03 -4.37
CA ALA A 197 8.00 -2.21 -4.62
C ALA A 197 6.80 -3.08 -4.97
N ASP A 198 5.61 -2.60 -4.65
CA ASP A 198 4.36 -3.13 -5.17
C ASP A 198 3.57 -2.08 -5.95
N THR A 199 2.60 -2.54 -6.70
CA THR A 199 1.55 -1.74 -7.34
C THR A 199 0.20 -2.45 -7.19
N ALA A 200 -0.90 -1.83 -7.65
CA ALA A 200 -2.23 -2.42 -7.58
C ALA A 200 -2.93 -2.43 -8.95
N PRO A 201 -3.92 -3.32 -9.16
CA PRO A 201 -4.61 -3.46 -10.44
C PRO A 201 -5.11 -2.15 -11.07
N PRO A 202 -5.65 -1.17 -10.32
CA PRO A 202 -6.07 0.08 -10.91
C PRO A 202 -4.97 0.81 -11.67
N TYR A 203 -3.71 0.76 -11.21
CA TYR A 203 -2.60 1.53 -11.78
C TYR A 203 -2.02 0.96 -13.08
N PHE A 204 -2.30 -0.30 -13.41
CA PHE A 204 -1.94 -0.88 -14.72
C PHE A 204 -3.14 -1.17 -15.62
N MET A 205 -4.37 -1.11 -15.08
CA MET A 205 -5.61 -1.35 -15.85
C MET A 205 -6.28 -0.07 -16.31
N LEU A 206 -6.15 1.02 -15.54
CA LEU A 206 -6.88 2.27 -15.72
C LEU A 206 -5.92 3.46 -15.77
N ASN A 207 -6.39 4.57 -16.31
CA ASN A 207 -5.68 5.85 -16.29
C ASN A 207 -6.62 6.99 -15.85
N GLU A 208 -6.11 8.21 -15.78
CA GLU A 208 -6.83 9.40 -15.30
C GLU A 208 -8.10 9.73 -16.10
N LEU A 209 -8.21 9.25 -17.36
CA LEU A 209 -9.40 9.49 -18.19
C LEU A 209 -10.64 8.81 -17.62
N SER A 210 -10.47 7.74 -16.80
CA SER A 210 -11.57 7.07 -16.12
C SER A 210 -12.32 8.00 -15.16
N VAL A 211 -11.66 9.05 -14.64
CA VAL A 211 -12.25 10.06 -13.75
C VAL A 211 -13.21 11.00 -14.50
N SER A 212 -13.20 11.03 -15.84
CA SER A 212 -13.98 11.96 -16.66
C SER A 212 -15.50 11.87 -16.45
N THR A 213 -15.99 10.79 -15.89
CA THR A 213 -17.41 10.58 -15.53
C THR A 213 -17.76 11.09 -14.13
N TYR A 214 -16.78 11.56 -13.35
CA TYR A 214 -16.92 11.87 -11.91
C TYR A 214 -17.44 10.71 -11.07
N ASP A 215 -17.30 9.47 -11.53
CA ASP A 215 -17.63 8.31 -10.75
C ASP A 215 -16.60 8.15 -9.60
N THR A 216 -17.09 8.19 -8.38
CA THR A 216 -16.28 8.13 -7.17
C THR A 216 -15.57 6.78 -6.96
N ALA A 217 -15.98 5.74 -7.70
CA ALA A 217 -15.26 4.46 -7.75
C ALA A 217 -13.82 4.64 -8.25
N PHE A 218 -13.55 5.65 -9.10
CA PHE A 218 -12.22 5.97 -9.62
C PHE A 218 -11.43 6.95 -8.75
N LYS A 219 -11.96 7.36 -7.59
CA LYS A 219 -11.22 8.19 -6.64
C LYS A 219 -10.36 7.32 -5.75
N LEU A 220 -9.05 7.26 -6.06
CA LEU A 220 -8.05 6.44 -5.38
C LEU A 220 -6.93 7.30 -4.76
N ALA A 221 -6.14 6.73 -3.87
CA ALA A 221 -4.92 7.30 -3.32
C ALA A 221 -3.83 6.21 -3.25
N PRO A 222 -2.78 6.30 -4.13
CA PRO A 222 -2.52 7.33 -5.16
C PRO A 222 -3.64 7.47 -6.21
N PRO A 223 -3.77 8.63 -6.87
CA PRO A 223 -4.76 8.79 -7.93
C PRO A 223 -4.36 8.00 -9.19
N LEU A 224 -5.35 7.67 -10.03
CA LEU A 224 -5.09 7.15 -11.37
C LEU A 224 -4.27 8.15 -12.17
N ARG A 225 -3.15 7.72 -12.74
CA ARG A 225 -2.14 8.54 -13.41
C ARG A 225 -2.36 8.62 -14.93
N SER A 226 -1.42 9.26 -15.62
CA SER A 226 -1.41 9.34 -17.07
C SER A 226 -1.29 7.97 -17.76
N GLU A 227 -1.51 7.91 -19.06
CA GLU A 227 -1.28 6.68 -19.83
C GLU A 227 0.19 6.28 -19.83
N ASP A 228 1.10 7.26 -19.91
CA ASP A 228 2.55 7.01 -19.84
C ASP A 228 2.98 6.39 -18.51
N ASP A 229 2.39 6.83 -17.39
CA ASP A 229 2.61 6.22 -16.08
C ASP A 229 2.07 4.79 -16.05
N ARG A 230 0.86 4.56 -16.56
CA ARG A 230 0.26 3.22 -16.62
C ARG A 230 1.13 2.25 -17.41
N GLU A 231 1.63 2.67 -18.56
CA GLU A 231 2.55 1.85 -19.37
C GLU A 231 3.86 1.56 -18.63
N ALA A 232 4.41 2.53 -17.91
CA ALA A 232 5.62 2.33 -17.09
C ALA A 232 5.40 1.32 -15.95
N ILE A 233 4.22 1.31 -15.33
CA ILE A 233 3.88 0.30 -14.32
C ILE A 233 3.84 -1.10 -14.96
N ILE A 234 3.25 -1.26 -16.15
CA ILE A 234 3.25 -2.55 -16.87
C ILE A 234 4.68 -2.98 -17.22
N GLU A 235 5.51 -2.07 -17.73
CA GLU A 235 6.93 -2.35 -17.99
C GLU A 235 7.66 -2.77 -16.72
N GLY A 236 7.44 -2.08 -15.59
CA GLY A 236 8.05 -2.38 -14.30
C GLY A 236 7.63 -3.73 -13.70
N ILE A 237 6.38 -4.17 -13.97
CA ILE A 237 5.94 -5.53 -13.62
C ILE A 237 6.67 -6.56 -14.50
N ALA A 238 6.77 -6.29 -15.80
CA ALA A 238 7.36 -7.20 -16.78
C ALA A 238 8.85 -7.43 -16.57
N ASP A 239 9.61 -6.38 -16.26
CA ASP A 239 11.07 -6.46 -16.08
C ASP A 239 11.49 -6.81 -14.64
N GLY A 240 10.54 -6.93 -13.69
CA GLY A 240 10.80 -7.27 -12.30
C GLY A 240 11.26 -6.09 -11.44
N THR A 241 11.13 -4.87 -11.93
CA THR A 241 11.30 -3.66 -11.11
C THR A 241 10.25 -3.59 -10.00
N ILE A 242 9.01 -3.98 -10.31
CA ILE A 242 7.92 -4.15 -9.35
C ILE A 242 7.87 -5.61 -8.93
N ASP A 243 7.95 -5.86 -7.62
CA ASP A 243 8.10 -7.20 -7.04
C ASP A 243 6.77 -7.89 -6.77
N ALA A 244 5.71 -7.12 -6.57
CA ALA A 244 4.41 -7.65 -6.18
C ALA A 244 3.25 -6.82 -6.74
N ILE A 245 2.10 -7.47 -6.86
CA ILE A 245 0.81 -6.82 -7.10
C ILE A 245 0.01 -6.95 -5.82
N ALA A 246 -0.27 -5.83 -5.16
CA ALA A 246 -1.06 -5.74 -3.94
C ALA A 246 -2.54 -5.50 -4.25
N SER A 247 -3.42 -5.79 -3.31
CA SER A 247 -4.84 -5.48 -3.48
C SER A 247 -5.14 -3.98 -3.33
N ASP A 248 -4.32 -3.28 -2.58
CA ASP A 248 -4.57 -1.89 -2.14
C ASP A 248 -6.04 -1.72 -1.69
N HIS A 249 -6.49 -2.71 -0.89
CA HIS A 249 -7.87 -2.79 -0.46
C HIS A 249 -8.15 -1.76 0.63
N ILE A 250 -8.93 -0.76 0.28
CA ILE A 250 -9.48 0.22 1.22
C ILE A 250 -11.00 0.12 1.10
N ALA A 251 -11.62 -0.54 2.08
CA ALA A 251 -13.07 -0.58 2.15
C ALA A 251 -13.59 0.79 2.60
N VAL A 252 -14.39 1.41 1.76
CA VAL A 252 -15.01 2.71 2.00
C VAL A 252 -16.51 2.50 2.13
N ASP A 253 -17.11 3.11 3.16
CA ASP A 253 -18.56 3.11 3.36
C ASP A 253 -19.29 3.61 2.09
N GLY A 254 -20.41 2.96 1.76
CA GLY A 254 -21.23 3.34 0.61
C GLY A 254 -21.67 4.82 0.67
N ASP A 255 -22.02 5.34 1.83
CA ASP A 255 -22.40 6.75 2.02
C ASP A 255 -21.22 7.70 1.77
N ALA A 256 -20.01 7.31 2.13
CA ALA A 256 -18.79 8.08 1.88
C ALA A 256 -18.41 8.09 0.39
N LYS A 257 -18.78 7.05 -0.36
CA LYS A 257 -18.63 7.00 -1.83
C LYS A 257 -19.80 7.67 -2.58
N ALA A 258 -21.01 7.72 -2.00
CA ALA A 258 -22.18 8.34 -2.61
C ALA A 258 -22.17 9.89 -2.54
N GLN A 259 -21.04 10.49 -2.23
CA GLN A 259 -20.81 11.95 -2.24
C GLN A 259 -20.44 12.44 -3.65
N PRO A 260 -20.54 13.76 -3.92
CA PRO A 260 -19.87 14.35 -5.09
C PRO A 260 -18.38 14.01 -5.10
N PHE A 261 -17.76 13.99 -6.27
CA PHE A 261 -16.37 13.50 -6.44
C PHE A 261 -15.36 14.14 -5.48
N GLY A 262 -15.42 15.48 -5.29
CA GLY A 262 -14.51 16.21 -4.39
C GLY A 262 -14.55 15.70 -2.94
N PRO A 263 -15.69 15.73 -2.23
CA PRO A 263 -15.78 15.27 -0.85
C PRO A 263 -15.78 13.75 -0.67
N ALA A 264 -15.94 12.94 -1.74
CA ALA A 264 -15.92 11.48 -1.64
C ALA A 264 -14.59 10.96 -1.10
N GLN A 265 -14.61 9.94 -0.26
CA GLN A 265 -13.39 9.32 0.25
C GLN A 265 -12.67 8.53 -0.85
N PRO A 266 -11.31 8.63 -0.94
CA PRO A 266 -10.51 7.80 -1.83
C PRO A 266 -10.46 6.34 -1.31
N GLY A 267 -10.25 5.40 -2.24
CA GLY A 267 -10.09 3.98 -1.96
C GLY A 267 -11.05 3.11 -2.76
N ALA A 268 -10.71 1.84 -2.90
CA ALA A 268 -11.54 0.83 -3.57
C ALA A 268 -11.42 -0.53 -2.90
N SER A 269 -12.46 -1.36 -3.04
CA SER A 269 -12.39 -2.78 -2.67
C SER A 269 -11.57 -3.53 -3.72
N GLY A 270 -10.34 -3.91 -3.37
CA GLY A 270 -9.43 -4.64 -4.27
C GLY A 270 -9.34 -6.13 -3.96
N ILE A 271 -9.80 -6.57 -2.78
CA ILE A 271 -9.55 -7.93 -2.28
C ILE A 271 -10.29 -9.00 -3.12
N ASP A 272 -11.49 -8.67 -3.61
CA ASP A 272 -12.32 -9.60 -4.39
C ASP A 272 -11.88 -9.69 -5.86
N THR A 273 -11.15 -8.69 -6.35
CA THR A 273 -10.85 -8.53 -7.78
C THR A 273 -9.38 -8.72 -8.11
N LEU A 274 -8.48 -8.70 -7.12
CA LEU A 274 -7.03 -8.79 -7.32
C LEU A 274 -6.63 -9.93 -8.26
N LEU A 275 -7.02 -11.16 -7.93
CA LEU A 275 -6.63 -12.34 -8.73
C LEU A 275 -7.22 -12.29 -10.13
N ALA A 276 -8.51 -11.98 -10.26
CA ALA A 276 -9.20 -11.95 -11.54
C ALA A 276 -8.63 -10.88 -12.49
N LEU A 277 -8.34 -9.67 -11.97
CA LEU A 277 -7.77 -8.58 -12.77
C LEU A 277 -6.32 -8.85 -13.15
N THR A 278 -5.53 -9.43 -12.25
CA THR A 278 -4.15 -9.81 -12.53
C THR A 278 -4.08 -10.86 -13.64
N LEU A 279 -4.89 -11.92 -13.57
CA LEU A 279 -4.95 -12.96 -14.60
C LEU A 279 -5.44 -12.42 -15.95
N ARG A 280 -6.45 -11.52 -15.95
CA ARG A 280 -6.92 -10.89 -17.18
C ARG A 280 -5.86 -10.04 -17.86
N SER A 281 -5.00 -9.38 -17.09
CA SER A 281 -3.87 -8.61 -17.63
C SER A 281 -2.87 -9.50 -18.38
N GLU A 282 -2.66 -10.75 -17.94
CA GLU A 282 -1.81 -11.72 -18.64
C GLU A 282 -2.29 -12.06 -20.03
N GLU A 283 -3.61 -12.19 -20.24
CA GLU A 283 -4.18 -12.57 -21.55
C GLU A 283 -3.92 -11.50 -22.62
N HIS A 284 -3.74 -10.25 -22.23
CA HIS A 284 -3.48 -9.12 -23.15
C HIS A 284 -2.00 -8.85 -23.40
N THR A 285 -1.10 -9.48 -22.64
CA THR A 285 0.35 -9.33 -22.78
C THR A 285 0.96 -10.67 -23.17
N SER A 286 0.91 -11.00 -24.46
CA SER A 286 1.32 -12.30 -25.03
C SER A 286 2.80 -12.68 -24.89
N GLU A 287 3.59 -11.93 -24.12
CA GLU A 287 5.03 -12.18 -23.90
C GLU A 287 5.46 -12.11 -22.43
N LEU A 288 4.56 -11.87 -21.48
CA LEU A 288 4.93 -11.86 -20.07
C LEU A 288 5.02 -13.28 -19.52
N GLN A 289 6.18 -13.64 -19.00
CA GLN A 289 6.30 -14.80 -18.12
C GLN A 289 5.33 -14.58 -16.95
N SER A 290 4.37 -15.49 -16.84
CA SER A 290 3.20 -15.45 -15.99
C SER A 290 3.37 -14.67 -14.66
N PRO A 291 2.61 -13.58 -14.38
CA PRO A 291 2.55 -12.92 -13.07
C PRO A 291 2.12 -13.87 -11.95
N CYS A 292 1.44 -14.98 -12.24
CA CYS A 292 1.25 -16.06 -11.26
C CYS A 292 2.55 -16.51 -10.60
N ASN A 293 3.71 -16.38 -11.26
CA ASN A 293 4.99 -16.60 -10.64
C ASN A 293 5.37 -15.50 -9.62
N LEU A 294 4.91 -14.26 -9.78
CA LEU A 294 5.17 -13.16 -8.84
C LEU A 294 4.33 -13.31 -7.56
N VAL A 295 3.05 -13.57 -7.69
CA VAL A 295 2.15 -13.79 -6.54
C VAL A 295 2.50 -15.11 -5.82
N CYS A 296 2.82 -16.18 -6.56
CA CYS A 296 3.25 -17.47 -5.99
C CYS A 296 4.68 -17.44 -5.44
N ARG A 297 5.59 -16.65 -6.01
CA ARG A 297 7.00 -16.60 -5.57
C ARG A 297 7.14 -16.00 -4.16
N LEU A 298 6.38 -14.96 -3.84
CA LEU A 298 6.33 -14.38 -2.49
C LEU A 298 5.74 -15.34 -1.43
N LEU A 299 4.92 -16.32 -1.86
CA LEU A 299 4.32 -17.32 -0.97
C LEU A 299 5.17 -18.59 -0.81
N LEU A 300 6.08 -18.90 -1.74
CA LEU A 300 6.82 -20.16 -1.78
C LEU A 300 8.28 -20.08 -1.32
N GLU A 301 8.88 -18.89 -1.24
CA GLU A 301 10.30 -18.75 -0.83
C GLU A 301 10.53 -18.70 0.68
N LYS A 302 9.53 -19.04 1.51
CA LYS A 302 9.70 -19.32 2.94
C LYS A 302 9.45 -20.81 3.23
N LYS A 303 10.44 -21.61 2.95
CA LYS A 303 10.72 -22.87 3.67
C LYS A 303 12.02 -22.74 4.43
#